data_a0c675741e167c03f2aaee7d4beb6830
#
_entry.id   a0c675741e167c03f2aaee7d4beb6830
#
_cell.length_a   1.000
_cell.length_b   1.000
_cell.length_c   1.000
_cell.angle_alpha   90.00
_cell.angle_beta   90.00
_cell.angle_gamma   90.00
#
_symmetry.space_group_name_H-M   'P 1'
#
loop_
_entity.id
_entity.type
_entity.pdbx_description
1 polymer ?
#
loop_
_entity_poly.entity_id
_entity_poly.type
_entity_poly.pdbx_seq_one_letter_code
_entity_poly.pdbx_strand_id
1 'polypeptide(L)'
;EFGTRADEEVRRMYEAWKSKHGRGGTSNDDCDMAPAMMSRRRRTAGCAGGVPRHLRYIDAHTRGDAGLHTFRLGLTPFADLTLEEYRGRFLGFRARGRAAARYGSGYSVRGGDLPDAIDWRQLGAVTEVKDQQQCGGCWAFSAVAAIEGVNAIATGNLVSLSEQEIIDCDAQDSGCDGGQMENAFRFVIGNGGIDTEADYPFIGTDGTCDASKEKNEKVATIDGLVEVASNNETALQEAVAIQPVSVAIDASGRAFQHYSSGIFNGPCGTSLDHGVTAVGYGSETAKDYWIVKNSWRPSWGEAGYIRMRRNVPRPTGKCGIAMDASYPVKDTYHPGTGTATARAAAMDVIKMVLA
;
A
#
# COMPACT_ATOMS: atom_id res chain seq x y z
N GLU A 1 -5.23 14.86 -36.82
CA GLU A 1 -5.14 15.86 -35.74
C GLU A 1 -6.01 15.38 -34.60
N PHE A 2 -5.37 14.85 -33.56
CA PHE A 2 -6.09 14.43 -32.37
C PHE A 2 -6.35 15.68 -31.51
N GLY A 3 -7.62 16.10 -31.40
CA GLY A 3 -8.04 17.29 -30.69
C GLY A 3 -7.53 17.28 -29.24
N THR A 4 -6.67 18.23 -28.91
CA THR A 4 -6.32 18.58 -27.54
C THR A 4 -7.57 19.10 -26.82
N ARG A 5 -7.70 18.84 -25.52
CA ARG A 5 -8.77 19.49 -24.73
C ARG A 5 -8.65 20.99 -24.83
N ALA A 6 -9.80 21.68 -24.87
CA ALA A 6 -9.81 23.13 -24.82
C ALA A 6 -9.21 23.63 -23.49
N ASP A 7 -8.47 24.74 -23.52
CA ASP A 7 -7.81 25.30 -22.34
C ASP A 7 -8.79 25.55 -21.18
N GLU A 8 -10.01 25.95 -21.50
CA GLU A 8 -11.08 26.16 -20.52
C GLU A 8 -11.54 24.86 -19.86
N GLU A 9 -11.58 23.73 -20.59
CA GLU A 9 -11.87 22.40 -20.02
C GLU A 9 -10.76 21.96 -19.06
N VAL A 10 -9.50 22.13 -19.45
CA VAL A 10 -8.33 21.81 -18.61
C VAL A 10 -8.37 22.65 -17.34
N ARG A 11 -8.71 23.96 -17.44
CA ARG A 11 -8.85 24.84 -16.26
C ARG A 11 -9.95 24.35 -15.32
N ARG A 12 -11.12 24.03 -15.83
CA ARG A 12 -12.23 23.49 -15.01
C ARG A 12 -11.84 22.17 -14.31
N MET A 13 -11.16 21.28 -15.01
CA MET A 13 -10.67 20.02 -14.42
C MET A 13 -9.64 20.28 -13.32
N TYR A 14 -8.75 21.25 -13.50
CA TYR A 14 -7.76 21.63 -12.52
C TYR A 14 -8.40 22.22 -11.26
N GLU A 15 -9.36 23.15 -11.40
CA GLU A 15 -10.09 23.72 -10.27
C GLU A 15 -10.89 22.65 -9.50
N ALA A 16 -11.56 21.75 -10.21
CA ALA A 16 -12.26 20.62 -9.59
C ALA A 16 -11.30 19.70 -8.82
N TRP A 17 -10.12 19.45 -9.39
CA TRP A 17 -9.09 18.66 -8.75
C TRP A 17 -8.53 19.35 -7.49
N LYS A 18 -8.23 20.66 -7.55
CA LYS A 18 -7.79 21.45 -6.36
C LYS A 18 -8.83 21.37 -5.24
N SER A 19 -10.09 21.60 -5.58
CA SER A 19 -11.19 21.50 -4.60
C SER A 19 -11.29 20.12 -3.97
N LYS A 20 -11.22 19.06 -4.79
CA LYS A 20 -11.32 17.66 -4.33
C LYS A 20 -10.17 17.26 -3.39
N HIS A 21 -8.97 17.78 -3.60
CA HIS A 21 -7.76 17.35 -2.90
C HIS A 21 -7.24 18.36 -1.87
N GLY A 22 -8.05 19.39 -1.53
CA GLY A 22 -7.72 20.37 -0.51
C GLY A 22 -6.49 21.25 -0.86
N ARG A 23 -6.22 21.44 -2.17
CA ARG A 23 -5.13 22.28 -2.68
C ARG A 23 -5.54 23.75 -2.83
N GLY A 24 -6.58 24.21 -2.14
CA GLY A 24 -7.09 25.56 -2.15
C GLY A 24 -6.41 26.43 -1.12
N GLY A 25 -5.69 27.46 -1.55
CA GLY A 25 -5.35 28.64 -0.77
C GLY A 25 -3.91 28.79 -0.33
N THR A 26 -3.07 29.37 -1.17
CA THR A 26 -2.18 30.48 -0.82
C THR A 26 -1.84 31.25 -2.09
N SER A 27 -1.84 32.55 -2.00
CA SER A 27 -1.77 33.57 -3.05
C SER A 27 -0.41 33.70 -3.78
N ASN A 28 0.32 32.60 -3.95
CA ASN A 28 1.54 32.56 -4.77
C ASN A 28 1.47 31.48 -5.88
N ASP A 29 0.29 30.94 -6.13
CA ASP A 29 0.05 29.94 -7.18
C ASP A 29 -0.22 30.59 -8.55
N ASP A 30 0.54 31.66 -8.89
CA ASP A 30 0.69 32.15 -10.28
C ASP A 30 1.46 31.15 -11.17
N CYS A 31 1.50 29.88 -10.76
CA CYS A 31 1.76 28.73 -11.61
C CYS A 31 0.57 28.39 -12.49
N ASP A 32 -0.46 29.19 -12.42
CA ASP A 32 -1.63 29.13 -13.24
C ASP A 32 -1.27 29.20 -14.71
N MET A 33 -1.43 28.04 -15.39
CA MET A 33 -1.72 27.99 -16.81
C MET A 33 -1.04 29.08 -17.66
N ALA A 34 0.28 29.29 -17.51
CA ALA A 34 0.99 30.11 -18.49
C ALA A 34 0.85 29.43 -19.86
N PRO A 35 0.29 30.14 -20.87
CA PRO A 35 0.24 29.63 -22.23
C PRO A 35 1.63 29.17 -22.67
N ALA A 36 1.70 28.22 -23.56
CA ALA A 36 2.94 27.61 -24.08
C ALA A 36 3.94 28.61 -24.70
N MET A 37 3.77 29.90 -24.52
CA MET A 37 4.50 31.03 -25.14
C MET A 37 5.43 31.81 -24.20
N MET A 38 5.58 31.42 -22.92
CA MET A 38 6.56 32.12 -22.06
C MET A 38 7.96 31.52 -22.18
N SER A 39 8.92 32.41 -22.43
CA SER A 39 10.33 32.13 -22.67
C SER A 39 10.96 31.29 -21.56
N ARG A 40 11.90 30.41 -21.95
CA ARG A 40 12.63 29.42 -21.14
C ARG A 40 13.34 29.91 -19.86
N ARG A 41 13.28 31.20 -19.52
CA ARG A 41 14.11 31.80 -18.46
C ARG A 41 13.44 32.06 -17.11
N ARG A 42 12.14 31.75 -16.93
CA ARG A 42 11.45 31.88 -15.63
C ARG A 42 10.63 30.64 -15.29
N ARG A 43 11.27 29.49 -15.24
CA ARG A 43 10.66 28.30 -14.65
C ARG A 43 11.25 28.15 -13.25
N THR A 44 10.53 28.62 -12.25
CA THR A 44 10.77 28.18 -10.87
C THR A 44 10.43 26.69 -10.78
N ALA A 45 11.25 25.92 -10.09
CA ALA A 45 11.25 24.46 -10.11
C ALA A 45 9.94 23.78 -9.63
N GLY A 46 8.96 24.53 -9.14
CA GLY A 46 7.70 24.01 -8.61
C GLY A 46 6.49 24.12 -9.56
N CYS A 47 6.62 24.80 -10.71
CA CYS A 47 5.48 25.16 -11.56
C CYS A 47 5.49 24.53 -12.94
N ALA A 48 6.23 23.50 -13.18
CA ALA A 48 6.43 22.93 -14.52
C ALA A 48 5.23 22.11 -15.03
N GLY A 49 4.07 22.77 -15.27
CA GLY A 49 3.02 22.22 -16.11
C GLY A 49 2.49 20.82 -15.71
N GLY A 50 2.42 20.54 -14.40
CA GLY A 50 2.08 19.21 -13.89
C GLY A 50 0.74 18.69 -14.43
N VAL A 51 -0.37 19.31 -14.05
CA VAL A 51 -1.71 18.82 -14.40
C VAL A 51 -1.97 18.76 -15.91
N PRO A 52 -1.65 19.77 -16.74
CA PRO A 52 -1.82 19.66 -18.19
C PRO A 52 -0.98 18.56 -18.84
N ARG A 53 0.21 18.30 -18.32
CA ARG A 53 1.08 17.21 -18.80
C ARG A 53 0.51 15.84 -18.41
N HIS A 54 -0.05 15.72 -17.22
CA HIS A 54 -0.67 14.47 -16.75
C HIS A 54 -1.98 14.21 -17.47
N LEU A 55 -2.81 15.22 -17.70
CA LEU A 55 -4.02 15.09 -18.50
C LEU A 55 -3.73 14.54 -19.90
N ARG A 56 -2.71 15.06 -20.60
CA ARG A 56 -2.32 14.52 -21.92
C ARG A 56 -1.95 13.02 -21.85
N TYR A 57 -1.26 12.61 -20.79
CA TYR A 57 -0.91 11.20 -20.60
C TYR A 57 -2.15 10.34 -20.30
N ILE A 58 -3.04 10.82 -19.43
CA ILE A 58 -4.30 10.15 -19.09
C ILE A 58 -5.20 10.04 -20.32
N ASP A 59 -5.31 11.11 -21.11
CA ASP A 59 -6.09 11.13 -22.33
C ASP A 59 -5.54 10.20 -23.42
N ALA A 60 -4.21 10.14 -23.55
CA ALA A 60 -3.56 9.21 -24.48
C ALA A 60 -3.86 7.75 -24.11
N HIS A 61 -3.80 7.43 -22.81
CA HIS A 61 -4.19 6.12 -22.29
C HIS A 61 -5.66 5.81 -22.59
N THR A 62 -6.57 6.75 -22.36
CA THR A 62 -8.00 6.55 -22.55
C THR A 62 -8.38 6.42 -24.03
N ARG A 63 -7.73 7.19 -24.94
CA ARG A 63 -8.04 7.19 -26.38
C ARG A 63 -7.38 6.05 -27.14
N GLY A 64 -6.18 5.63 -26.73
CA GLY A 64 -5.46 4.51 -27.37
C GLY A 64 -6.09 3.16 -27.13
N ASP A 65 -7.21 3.13 -26.39
CA ASP A 65 -7.53 1.95 -25.65
C ASP A 65 -9.00 1.54 -25.68
N ALA A 66 -9.62 1.62 -26.82
CA ALA A 66 -10.97 1.10 -27.02
C ALA A 66 -11.11 -0.40 -26.59
N GLY A 67 -10.83 -0.70 -25.30
CA GLY A 67 -10.96 -2.02 -24.69
C GLY A 67 -9.68 -2.83 -24.49
N LEU A 68 -8.50 -2.25 -24.74
CA LEU A 68 -7.20 -2.95 -24.57
C LEU A 68 -6.70 -2.95 -23.13
N HIS A 69 -6.98 -1.91 -22.34
CA HIS A 69 -6.57 -1.85 -20.92
C HIS A 69 -7.69 -2.31 -19.98
N THR A 70 -7.28 -3.01 -18.94
CA THR A 70 -8.19 -3.48 -17.88
C THR A 70 -8.30 -2.49 -16.72
N PHE A 71 -7.65 -1.32 -16.86
CA PHE A 71 -7.61 -0.29 -15.83
C PHE A 71 -7.75 1.11 -16.44
N ARG A 72 -8.03 2.07 -15.58
CA ARG A 72 -8.20 3.48 -15.94
C ARG A 72 -7.20 4.35 -15.19
N LEU A 73 -6.84 5.46 -15.82
CA LEU A 73 -6.05 6.52 -15.22
C LEU A 73 -6.95 7.74 -14.94
N GLY A 74 -6.59 8.53 -13.92
CA GLY A 74 -7.30 9.73 -13.54
C GLY A 74 -6.39 10.76 -12.87
N LEU A 75 -6.93 11.94 -12.56
CA LEU A 75 -6.25 12.95 -11.76
C LEU A 75 -6.29 12.50 -10.28
N THR A 76 -5.19 11.88 -9.84
CA THR A 76 -4.96 11.46 -8.46
C THR A 76 -4.46 12.63 -7.59
N PRO A 77 -4.32 12.47 -6.26
CA PRO A 77 -3.70 13.47 -5.39
C PRO A 77 -2.31 13.94 -5.84
N PHE A 78 -1.65 13.20 -6.73
CA PHE A 78 -0.30 13.45 -7.24
C PHE A 78 -0.26 14.17 -8.60
N ALA A 79 -1.38 14.70 -9.07
CA ALA A 79 -1.44 15.27 -10.41
C ALA A 79 -0.69 16.62 -10.56
N ASP A 80 -0.29 17.25 -9.48
CA ASP A 80 0.58 18.42 -9.44
C ASP A 80 2.07 18.07 -9.35
N LEU A 81 2.41 16.83 -9.03
CA LEU A 81 3.79 16.38 -8.81
C LEU A 81 4.43 15.87 -10.11
N THR A 82 5.69 16.21 -10.32
CA THR A 82 6.52 15.50 -11.29
C THR A 82 6.72 14.04 -10.85
N LEU A 83 7.11 13.19 -11.79
CA LEU A 83 7.39 11.78 -11.46
C LEU A 83 8.57 11.64 -10.46
N GLU A 84 9.52 12.55 -10.51
CA GLU A 84 10.67 12.60 -9.60
C GLU A 84 10.25 13.00 -8.18
N GLU A 85 9.44 14.04 -8.05
CA GLU A 85 8.87 14.45 -6.75
C GLU A 85 7.98 13.37 -6.14
N TYR A 86 7.15 12.72 -6.95
CA TYR A 86 6.34 11.60 -6.51
C TYR A 86 7.19 10.46 -5.96
N ARG A 87 8.23 10.06 -6.70
CA ARG A 87 9.16 9.01 -6.27
C ARG A 87 9.90 9.37 -4.99
N GLY A 88 10.40 10.59 -4.90
CA GLY A 88 11.22 11.03 -3.77
C GLY A 88 10.45 11.27 -2.47
N ARG A 89 9.13 11.46 -2.53
CA ARG A 89 8.32 11.83 -1.37
C ARG A 89 7.40 10.70 -0.86
N PHE A 90 7.03 9.75 -1.73
CA PHE A 90 5.99 8.76 -1.44
C PHE A 90 6.46 7.32 -1.56
N LEU A 91 7.67 7.08 -2.04
CA LEU A 91 8.23 5.74 -2.19
C LEU A 91 9.44 5.59 -1.24
N GLY A 92 9.29 4.75 -0.22
CA GLY A 92 10.27 4.63 0.87
C GLY A 92 10.61 3.18 1.23
N PHE A 93 10.24 2.19 0.40
CA PHE A 93 10.69 0.83 0.65
C PHE A 93 12.16 0.66 0.23
N ARG A 94 12.97 0.08 1.11
CA ARG A 94 14.38 -0.22 0.88
C ARG A 94 14.56 -1.72 0.73
N ALA A 95 14.73 -2.18 -0.51
CA ALA A 95 14.99 -3.60 -0.77
C ALA A 95 16.25 -4.08 -0.04
N ARG A 96 16.19 -5.25 0.56
CA ARG A 96 17.35 -5.89 1.19
C ARG A 96 18.44 -6.16 0.17
N GLY A 97 19.69 -5.90 0.53
CA GLY A 97 20.81 -6.54 -0.14
C GLY A 97 20.63 -8.07 -0.02
N ARG A 98 20.96 -8.81 -1.07
CA ARG A 98 20.81 -10.29 -1.17
C ARG A 98 21.42 -11.04 0.03
N ALA A 99 20.79 -11.00 1.18
CA ALA A 99 21.02 -11.94 2.26
C ALA A 99 20.04 -13.11 2.06
N ALA A 100 20.54 -14.33 2.17
CA ALA A 100 19.72 -15.52 1.98
C ALA A 100 18.47 -15.44 2.86
N ALA A 101 17.30 -15.54 2.23
CA ALA A 101 16.03 -15.63 2.93
C ALA A 101 16.12 -16.73 3.99
N ARG A 102 16.02 -16.38 5.26
CA ARG A 102 15.83 -17.35 6.33
C ARG A 102 14.35 -17.66 6.34
N TYR A 103 14.00 -18.79 5.74
CA TYR A 103 12.65 -19.33 5.88
C TYR A 103 12.42 -19.63 7.35
N GLY A 104 11.65 -18.79 8.04
CA GLY A 104 10.97 -19.22 9.25
C GLY A 104 10.06 -20.39 8.90
N SER A 105 9.84 -21.31 9.84
CA SER A 105 8.92 -22.43 9.67
C SER A 105 7.49 -21.90 9.59
N GLY A 106 7.15 -21.30 8.45
CA GLY A 106 5.85 -20.72 8.18
C GLY A 106 4.81 -21.81 7.97
N TYR A 107 3.61 -21.54 8.40
CA TYR A 107 2.43 -22.32 8.06
C TYR A 107 2.25 -22.35 6.54
N SER A 108 2.54 -23.50 5.97
CA SER A 108 2.03 -23.85 4.64
C SER A 108 0.62 -24.39 4.84
N VAL A 109 -0.36 -23.85 4.12
CA VAL A 109 -1.64 -24.52 3.93
C VAL A 109 -1.34 -25.77 3.13
N ARG A 110 -1.12 -26.87 3.81
CA ARG A 110 -0.83 -28.14 3.15
C ARG A 110 -2.07 -28.60 2.41
N GLY A 111 -2.07 -28.45 1.08
CA GLY A 111 -2.91 -29.26 0.18
C GLY A 111 -4.43 -29.17 0.36
N GLY A 112 -4.93 -28.03 0.87
CA GLY A 112 -6.35 -27.71 0.79
C GLY A 112 -6.63 -26.87 -0.46
N ASP A 113 -7.81 -26.99 -1.05
CA ASP A 113 -8.24 -26.09 -2.11
C ASP A 113 -8.28 -24.67 -1.55
N LEU A 114 -7.46 -23.77 -2.13
CA LEU A 114 -7.52 -22.35 -1.80
C LEU A 114 -8.87 -21.81 -2.25
N PRO A 115 -9.48 -20.87 -1.50
CA PRO A 115 -10.69 -20.21 -1.96
C PRO A 115 -10.44 -19.48 -3.29
N ASP A 116 -11.44 -19.47 -4.17
CA ASP A 116 -11.35 -18.75 -5.45
C ASP A 116 -11.13 -17.25 -5.27
N ALA A 117 -11.67 -16.69 -4.18
CA ALA A 117 -11.54 -15.30 -3.79
C ALA A 117 -11.54 -15.14 -2.27
N ILE A 118 -10.84 -14.10 -1.78
CA ILE A 118 -10.91 -13.65 -0.40
C ILE A 118 -10.80 -12.13 -0.35
N ASP A 119 -11.53 -11.50 0.55
CA ASP A 119 -11.48 -10.05 0.79
C ASP A 119 -11.54 -9.78 2.30
N TRP A 120 -10.40 -9.55 2.90
CA TRP A 120 -10.26 -9.30 4.33
C TRP A 120 -10.96 -8.03 4.80
N ARG A 121 -11.28 -7.10 3.88
CA ARG A 121 -12.09 -5.90 4.18
C ARG A 121 -13.51 -6.31 4.56
N GLN A 122 -14.07 -7.24 3.82
CA GLN A 122 -15.42 -7.77 4.08
C GLN A 122 -15.46 -8.67 5.32
N LEU A 123 -14.33 -9.27 5.66
CA LEU A 123 -14.19 -10.12 6.85
C LEU A 123 -13.83 -9.34 8.12
N GLY A 124 -13.76 -8.01 8.06
CA GLY A 124 -13.53 -7.16 9.24
C GLY A 124 -12.09 -7.17 9.76
N ALA A 125 -11.12 -7.52 8.92
CA ALA A 125 -9.70 -7.58 9.30
C ALA A 125 -8.83 -6.48 8.63
N VAL A 126 -9.45 -5.41 8.13
CA VAL A 126 -8.75 -4.30 7.47
C VAL A 126 -9.33 -2.97 7.95
N THR A 127 -8.49 -2.14 8.53
CA THR A 127 -8.83 -0.78 8.94
C THR A 127 -9.03 0.15 7.74
N GLU A 128 -9.53 1.36 7.98
CA GLU A 128 -9.64 2.40 6.95
C GLU A 128 -8.28 2.69 6.30
N VAL A 129 -8.34 3.22 5.08
CA VAL A 129 -7.12 3.62 4.35
C VAL A 129 -6.56 4.90 4.96
N LYS A 130 -5.32 4.84 5.42
CA LYS A 130 -4.59 5.95 6.02
C LYS A 130 -3.82 6.77 4.98
N ASP A 131 -3.12 7.80 5.43
CA ASP A 131 -2.36 8.73 4.60
C ASP A 131 -0.94 8.93 5.14
N GLN A 132 0.06 8.34 4.47
CA GLN A 132 1.47 8.53 4.80
C GLN A 132 2.00 9.94 4.52
N GLN A 133 1.19 10.82 3.91
CA GLN A 133 1.59 12.17 3.53
C GLN A 133 2.91 12.18 2.71
N GLN A 134 3.80 13.16 2.94
CA GLN A 134 5.10 13.28 2.26
C GLN A 134 6.24 12.60 3.05
N CYS A 135 5.93 11.52 3.72
CA CYS A 135 6.87 10.68 4.47
C CYS A 135 7.05 9.35 3.72
N GLY A 136 8.27 8.92 3.47
CA GLY A 136 8.61 7.61 2.90
C GLY A 136 8.33 6.44 3.84
N GLY A 137 7.33 6.56 4.73
CA GLY A 137 6.95 5.58 5.76
C GLY A 137 6.10 4.40 5.26
N CYS A 138 5.93 4.20 3.95
CA CYS A 138 5.09 3.16 3.37
C CYS A 138 5.35 1.76 3.94
N TRP A 139 6.59 1.47 4.32
CA TRP A 139 7.01 0.22 4.96
C TRP A 139 6.35 0.03 6.33
N ALA A 140 6.26 1.08 7.15
CA ALA A 140 5.58 1.06 8.44
C ALA A 140 4.06 0.90 8.25
N PHE A 141 3.44 1.65 7.32
CA PHE A 141 2.01 1.51 6.99
C PHE A 141 1.64 0.10 6.52
N SER A 142 2.50 -0.52 5.70
CA SER A 142 2.29 -1.89 5.25
C SER A 142 2.36 -2.88 6.41
N ALA A 143 3.39 -2.76 7.26
CA ALA A 143 3.56 -3.64 8.42
C ALA A 143 2.41 -3.49 9.41
N VAL A 144 2.02 -2.25 9.75
CA VAL A 144 0.90 -1.96 10.65
C VAL A 144 -0.40 -2.57 10.11
N ALA A 145 -0.71 -2.38 8.83
CA ALA A 145 -1.93 -2.96 8.24
C ALA A 145 -1.97 -4.50 8.34
N ALA A 146 -0.82 -5.18 8.21
CA ALA A 146 -0.74 -6.62 8.41
C ALA A 146 -0.89 -7.02 9.90
N ILE A 147 -0.35 -6.23 10.83
CA ILE A 147 -0.51 -6.45 12.28
C ILE A 147 -1.96 -6.22 12.72
N GLU A 148 -2.61 -5.15 12.25
CA GLU A 148 -4.03 -4.87 12.47
C GLU A 148 -4.89 -6.07 12.03
N GLY A 149 -4.58 -6.62 10.85
CA GLY A 149 -5.29 -7.76 10.28
C GLY A 149 -5.13 -9.04 11.10
N VAL A 150 -3.91 -9.44 11.43
CA VAL A 150 -3.70 -10.66 12.23
C VAL A 150 -4.25 -10.50 13.65
N ASN A 151 -4.16 -9.30 14.23
CA ASN A 151 -4.78 -9.01 15.53
C ASN A 151 -6.30 -9.17 15.49
N ALA A 152 -6.97 -8.61 14.46
CA ALA A 152 -8.40 -8.75 14.28
C ALA A 152 -8.81 -10.22 14.09
N ILE A 153 -8.08 -11.00 13.29
CA ILE A 153 -8.33 -12.43 13.06
C ILE A 153 -8.16 -13.23 14.36
N ALA A 154 -7.11 -12.93 15.14
CA ALA A 154 -6.79 -13.68 16.33
C ALA A 154 -7.68 -13.34 17.54
N THR A 155 -8.11 -12.07 17.67
CA THR A 155 -8.80 -11.54 18.87
C THR A 155 -10.25 -11.17 18.63
N GLY A 156 -10.68 -11.03 17.38
CA GLY A 156 -11.97 -10.47 17.01
C GLY A 156 -12.05 -8.94 17.14
N ASN A 157 -10.92 -8.27 17.45
CA ASN A 157 -10.86 -6.83 17.70
C ASN A 157 -10.00 -6.12 16.66
N LEU A 158 -10.62 -5.37 15.75
CA LEU A 158 -9.94 -4.54 14.78
C LEU A 158 -9.63 -3.17 15.38
N VAL A 159 -8.34 -2.87 15.56
CA VAL A 159 -7.84 -1.64 16.18
C VAL A 159 -6.89 -0.94 15.21
N SER A 160 -7.00 0.37 15.05
CA SER A 160 -6.03 1.18 14.30
C SER A 160 -4.77 1.37 15.15
N LEU A 161 -3.63 0.93 14.63
CA LEU A 161 -2.33 0.94 15.30
C LEU A 161 -1.42 2.03 14.74
N SER A 162 -0.37 2.38 15.50
CA SER A 162 0.51 3.53 15.22
C SER A 162 1.63 3.21 14.24
N GLU A 163 1.63 3.85 13.10
CA GLU A 163 2.79 3.88 12.21
C GLU A 163 3.90 4.79 12.75
N GLN A 164 3.52 5.86 13.46
CA GLN A 164 4.50 6.80 13.99
C GLN A 164 5.41 6.17 15.04
N GLU A 165 4.89 5.29 15.89
CA GLU A 165 5.73 4.58 16.87
C GLU A 165 6.85 3.79 16.17
N ILE A 166 6.55 3.11 15.07
CA ILE A 166 7.57 2.39 14.29
C ILE A 166 8.54 3.38 13.65
N ILE A 167 8.06 4.45 13.04
CA ILE A 167 8.88 5.47 12.34
C ILE A 167 9.86 6.13 13.31
N ASP A 168 9.45 6.41 14.53
CA ASP A 168 10.25 7.13 15.52
C ASP A 168 11.20 6.22 16.31
N CYS A 169 10.80 4.95 16.53
CA CYS A 169 11.47 4.06 17.50
C CYS A 169 12.23 2.89 16.87
N ASP A 170 11.94 2.51 15.62
CA ASP A 170 12.72 1.47 14.93
C ASP A 170 14.09 2.02 14.50
N ALA A 171 15.12 1.66 15.25
CA ALA A 171 16.49 2.09 14.99
C ALA A 171 17.17 1.34 13.83
N GLN A 172 16.53 0.32 13.25
CA GLN A 172 17.10 -0.44 12.13
C GLN A 172 16.80 0.21 10.78
N ASP A 173 15.72 0.99 10.72
CA ASP A 173 15.30 1.70 9.52
C ASP A 173 15.54 3.21 9.64
N SER A 174 15.10 3.98 8.68
CA SER A 174 15.40 5.41 8.57
C SER A 174 14.14 6.26 8.54
N GLY A 175 13.11 5.86 9.26
CA GLY A 175 11.86 6.61 9.40
C GLY A 175 11.24 6.99 8.07
N CYS A 176 11.03 8.29 7.86
CA CYS A 176 10.49 8.84 6.61
C CYS A 176 11.45 8.75 5.41
N ASP A 177 12.73 8.46 5.64
CA ASP A 177 13.68 8.18 4.55
C ASP A 177 13.63 6.73 4.07
N GLY A 178 12.79 5.90 4.69
CA GLY A 178 12.46 4.56 4.24
C GLY A 178 12.94 3.42 5.11
N GLY A 179 12.38 2.24 4.86
CA GLY A 179 12.65 1.03 5.66
C GLY A 179 12.09 -0.25 5.05
N GLN A 180 11.97 -1.29 5.90
CA GLN A 180 11.56 -2.64 5.55
C GLN A 180 10.47 -3.16 6.49
N MET A 181 9.44 -3.82 5.96
CA MET A 181 8.33 -4.33 6.74
C MET A 181 8.78 -5.36 7.79
N GLU A 182 9.76 -6.17 7.47
CA GLU A 182 10.28 -7.19 8.38
C GLU A 182 11.04 -6.60 9.57
N ASN A 183 11.69 -5.45 9.40
CA ASN A 183 12.32 -4.75 10.52
C ASN A 183 11.24 -4.15 11.41
N ALA A 184 10.19 -3.56 10.84
CA ALA A 184 9.01 -3.14 11.58
C ALA A 184 8.40 -4.27 12.43
N PHE A 185 8.24 -5.47 11.86
CA PHE A 185 7.77 -6.63 12.63
C PHE A 185 8.74 -7.01 13.76
N ARG A 186 10.06 -7.02 13.49
CA ARG A 186 11.07 -7.30 14.53
C ARG A 186 11.07 -6.25 15.63
N PHE A 187 10.87 -4.97 15.26
CA PHE A 187 10.71 -3.90 16.23
C PHE A 187 9.51 -4.18 17.14
N VAL A 188 8.32 -4.45 16.59
CA VAL A 188 7.11 -4.71 17.38
C VAL A 188 7.27 -5.94 18.28
N ILE A 189 7.93 -7.00 17.81
CA ILE A 189 8.26 -8.18 18.64
C ILE A 189 9.18 -7.77 19.80
N GLY A 190 10.26 -7.04 19.51
CA GLY A 190 11.26 -6.63 20.50
C GLY A 190 10.73 -5.62 21.52
N ASN A 191 9.82 -4.75 21.07
CA ASN A 191 9.12 -3.72 21.88
C ASN A 191 8.01 -4.32 22.77
N GLY A 192 7.67 -5.60 22.58
CA GLY A 192 6.58 -6.25 23.30
C GLY A 192 5.19 -5.86 22.81
N GLY A 193 5.09 -5.21 21.65
CA GLY A 193 3.84 -4.81 21.00
C GLY A 193 3.90 -3.42 20.41
N ILE A 194 2.72 -2.88 20.11
CA ILE A 194 2.53 -1.57 19.46
C ILE A 194 1.31 -0.86 20.03
N ASP A 195 1.35 0.47 20.09
CA ASP A 195 0.28 1.34 20.56
C ASP A 195 -0.78 1.60 19.50
N THR A 196 -1.91 2.21 19.90
CA THR A 196 -2.93 2.66 18.96
C THR A 196 -2.48 3.90 18.19
N GLU A 197 -3.10 4.14 17.04
CA GLU A 197 -2.98 5.42 16.31
C GLU A 197 -3.43 6.62 17.16
N ALA A 198 -4.40 6.42 18.07
CA ALA A 198 -4.89 7.49 18.95
C ALA A 198 -3.88 7.86 20.04
N ASP A 199 -3.13 6.89 20.58
CA ASP A 199 -2.15 7.12 21.64
C ASP A 199 -0.81 7.64 21.10
N TYR A 200 -0.43 7.19 19.90
CA TYR A 200 0.79 7.62 19.22
C TYR A 200 0.48 8.05 17.77
N PRO A 201 -0.13 9.23 17.57
CA PRO A 201 -0.69 9.62 16.27
C PRO A 201 0.37 9.93 15.23
N PHE A 202 0.07 9.62 13.96
CA PHE A 202 0.93 9.93 12.82
C PHE A 202 1.01 11.43 12.56
N ILE A 203 2.24 11.96 12.47
CA ILE A 203 2.52 13.39 12.27
C ILE A 203 3.10 13.72 10.89
N GLY A 204 3.42 12.73 10.06
CA GLY A 204 3.89 12.92 8.68
C GLY A 204 5.35 13.30 8.53
N THR A 205 6.12 13.23 9.60
CA THR A 205 7.58 13.49 9.65
C THR A 205 8.23 12.56 10.66
N ASP A 206 9.56 12.44 10.60
CA ASP A 206 10.32 11.81 11.68
C ASP A 206 10.16 12.61 12.97
N GLY A 207 9.96 11.89 14.07
CA GLY A 207 9.94 12.41 15.42
C GLY A 207 11.09 11.85 16.25
N THR A 208 10.96 11.99 17.56
CA THR A 208 11.82 11.34 18.54
C THR A 208 11.01 10.28 19.25
N CYS A 209 11.55 9.09 19.37
CA CYS A 209 10.91 8.00 20.10
C CYS A 209 10.49 8.45 21.50
N ASP A 210 9.19 8.38 21.79
CA ASP A 210 8.63 8.81 23.08
C ASP A 210 8.65 7.65 24.08
N ALA A 211 9.74 7.56 24.85
CA ALA A 211 9.93 6.53 25.86
C ALA A 211 8.86 6.53 26.98
N SER A 212 8.07 7.58 27.11
CA SER A 212 6.93 7.60 28.04
C SER A 212 5.75 6.80 27.53
N LYS A 213 5.52 6.86 26.20
CA LYS A 213 4.49 6.10 25.50
C LYS A 213 4.92 4.63 25.32
N GLU A 214 6.21 4.36 25.09
CA GLU A 214 6.72 2.99 25.05
C GLU A 214 6.46 2.17 26.34
N LYS A 215 6.24 2.84 27.48
CA LYS A 215 5.92 2.19 28.76
C LYS A 215 4.43 1.90 28.93
N ASN A 216 3.59 2.36 28.02
CA ASN A 216 2.16 2.05 28.05
C ASN A 216 1.93 0.56 27.86
N GLU A 217 0.79 0.08 28.30
CA GLU A 217 0.35 -1.27 27.99
C GLU A 217 0.09 -1.38 26.48
N LYS A 218 0.87 -2.21 25.80
CA LYS A 218 0.75 -2.37 24.36
C LYS A 218 -0.57 -3.02 23.98
N VAL A 219 -1.23 -2.45 22.97
CA VAL A 219 -2.59 -2.84 22.57
C VAL A 219 -2.58 -4.06 21.65
N ALA A 220 -1.57 -4.21 20.83
CA ALA A 220 -1.40 -5.36 19.95
C ALA A 220 0.03 -5.92 20.00
N THR A 221 0.14 -7.23 20.08
CA THR A 221 1.42 -7.98 20.06
C THR A 221 1.46 -8.93 18.89
N ILE A 222 2.67 -9.25 18.44
CA ILE A 222 2.94 -10.34 17.51
C ILE A 222 4.08 -11.20 18.04
N ASP A 223 4.05 -12.50 17.72
CA ASP A 223 4.97 -13.49 18.28
C ASP A 223 6.10 -13.87 17.32
N GLY A 224 5.94 -13.51 16.04
CA GLY A 224 6.90 -13.83 15.01
C GLY A 224 6.57 -13.18 13.68
N LEU A 225 7.37 -13.51 12.68
CA LEU A 225 7.13 -13.14 11.29
C LEU A 225 7.49 -14.30 10.36
N VAL A 226 6.85 -14.32 9.21
CA VAL A 226 7.12 -15.28 8.14
C VAL A 226 7.44 -14.53 6.86
N GLU A 227 8.53 -14.90 6.20
CA GLU A 227 8.88 -14.45 4.85
C GLU A 227 8.27 -15.45 3.85
N VAL A 228 7.48 -14.96 2.90
CA VAL A 228 6.88 -15.78 1.85
C VAL A 228 7.95 -16.14 0.81
N ALA A 229 7.85 -17.34 0.24
CA ALA A 229 8.79 -17.78 -0.79
C ALA A 229 8.84 -16.78 -1.96
N SER A 230 10.01 -16.17 -2.16
CA SER A 230 10.23 -15.14 -3.19
C SER A 230 9.98 -15.68 -4.60
N ASN A 231 9.42 -14.84 -5.46
CA ASN A 231 9.06 -15.17 -6.86
C ASN A 231 8.07 -16.35 -6.96
N ASN A 232 7.13 -16.42 -6.03
CA ASN A 232 6.12 -17.46 -6.00
C ASN A 232 4.73 -16.87 -5.69
N GLU A 233 3.95 -16.56 -6.74
CA GLU A 233 2.60 -16.02 -6.57
C GLU A 233 1.65 -17.03 -5.89
N THR A 234 1.88 -18.34 -6.01
CA THR A 234 1.09 -19.36 -5.31
C THR A 234 1.33 -19.31 -3.80
N ALA A 235 2.60 -19.22 -3.37
CA ALA A 235 2.92 -19.07 -1.96
C ALA A 235 2.37 -17.75 -1.38
N LEU A 236 2.37 -16.66 -2.16
CA LEU A 236 1.73 -15.41 -1.78
C LEU A 236 0.22 -15.58 -1.65
N GLN A 237 -0.42 -16.31 -2.56
CA GLN A 237 -1.87 -16.59 -2.49
C GLN A 237 -2.21 -17.40 -1.24
N GLU A 238 -1.42 -18.43 -0.91
CA GLU A 238 -1.57 -19.22 0.30
C GLU A 238 -1.48 -18.34 1.56
N ALA A 239 -0.51 -17.41 1.61
CA ALA A 239 -0.36 -16.47 2.70
C ALA A 239 -1.55 -15.50 2.81
N VAL A 240 -1.99 -14.90 1.69
CA VAL A 240 -3.13 -13.97 1.67
C VAL A 240 -4.46 -14.69 1.98
N ALA A 241 -4.56 -15.98 1.72
CA ALA A 241 -5.74 -16.77 2.08
C ALA A 241 -5.93 -16.88 3.61
N ILE A 242 -4.89 -16.69 4.40
CA ILE A 242 -4.95 -16.82 5.88
C ILE A 242 -4.95 -15.49 6.62
N GLN A 243 -4.41 -14.42 6.03
CA GLN A 243 -4.37 -13.07 6.62
C GLN A 243 -3.91 -12.01 5.61
N PRO A 244 -4.04 -10.68 5.93
CA PRO A 244 -3.34 -9.62 5.23
C PRO A 244 -1.82 -9.79 5.25
N VAL A 245 -1.15 -9.53 4.11
CA VAL A 245 0.28 -9.77 3.90
C VAL A 245 0.95 -8.49 3.42
N SER A 246 2.03 -8.09 4.07
CA SER A 246 2.89 -7.01 3.59
C SER A 246 3.66 -7.43 2.35
N VAL A 247 3.66 -6.59 1.32
CA VAL A 247 4.34 -6.84 0.06
C VAL A 247 5.07 -5.60 -0.43
N ALA A 248 6.21 -5.77 -1.08
CA ALA A 248 6.89 -4.68 -1.77
C ALA A 248 6.62 -4.72 -3.28
N ILE A 249 6.48 -3.56 -3.90
CA ILE A 249 6.21 -3.41 -5.33
C ILE A 249 7.08 -2.31 -5.95
N ASP A 250 7.21 -2.34 -7.28
CA ASP A 250 7.68 -1.21 -8.09
C ASP A 250 6.49 -0.31 -8.43
N ALA A 251 6.33 0.76 -7.67
CA ALA A 251 5.30 1.78 -7.85
C ALA A 251 5.82 3.02 -8.60
N SER A 252 7.07 3.04 -9.05
CA SER A 252 7.74 4.19 -9.65
C SER A 252 7.16 4.66 -10.99
N GLY A 253 6.24 3.88 -11.57
CA GLY A 253 5.68 4.11 -12.88
C GLY A 253 4.60 5.20 -12.90
N ARG A 254 4.58 6.02 -13.97
CA ARG A 254 3.57 7.07 -14.16
C ARG A 254 2.13 6.51 -14.24
N ALA A 255 1.95 5.30 -14.77
CA ALA A 255 0.65 4.65 -14.80
C ALA A 255 0.17 4.32 -13.37
N PHE A 256 1.09 3.91 -12.48
CA PHE A 256 0.78 3.65 -11.08
C PHE A 256 0.43 4.95 -10.34
N GLN A 257 1.22 6.02 -10.50
CA GLN A 257 0.96 7.35 -9.94
C GLN A 257 -0.48 7.82 -10.23
N HIS A 258 -0.99 7.55 -11.45
CA HIS A 258 -2.30 8.01 -11.94
C HIS A 258 -3.38 6.93 -11.97
N TYR A 259 -3.16 5.78 -11.37
CA TYR A 259 -4.18 4.73 -11.31
C TYR A 259 -5.45 5.22 -10.63
N SER A 260 -6.60 4.94 -11.24
CA SER A 260 -7.90 5.34 -10.69
C SER A 260 -8.87 4.17 -10.49
N SER A 261 -8.86 3.16 -11.36
CA SER A 261 -9.74 2.00 -11.20
C SER A 261 -9.40 0.85 -12.15
N GLY A 262 -9.99 -0.32 -11.89
CA GLY A 262 -9.89 -1.52 -12.72
C GLY A 262 -8.69 -2.39 -12.37
N ILE A 263 -8.47 -3.47 -13.12
CA ILE A 263 -7.37 -4.40 -12.87
C ILE A 263 -6.09 -3.88 -13.53
N PHE A 264 -5.15 -3.40 -12.73
CA PHE A 264 -3.90 -2.81 -13.20
C PHE A 264 -3.02 -3.85 -13.87
N ASN A 265 -2.84 -3.71 -15.17
CA ASN A 265 -1.88 -4.47 -15.98
C ASN A 265 -0.85 -3.54 -16.67
N GLY A 266 -0.79 -2.27 -16.25
CA GLY A 266 0.08 -1.23 -16.82
C GLY A 266 1.57 -1.55 -16.69
N PRO A 267 2.44 -0.79 -17.35
CA PRO A 267 3.88 -0.98 -17.28
C PRO A 267 4.39 -0.73 -15.86
N CYS A 268 5.22 -1.63 -15.34
CA CYS A 268 6.04 -1.50 -14.14
C CYS A 268 7.25 -2.44 -14.24
N GLY A 269 8.30 -2.13 -13.50
CA GLY A 269 9.48 -2.96 -13.36
C GLY A 269 9.40 -3.89 -12.15
N THR A 270 10.57 -4.14 -11.58
CA THR A 270 10.78 -4.97 -10.38
C THR A 270 11.82 -4.34 -9.45
N SER A 271 12.06 -3.04 -9.60
CA SER A 271 12.85 -2.26 -8.64
C SER A 271 11.93 -1.87 -7.50
N LEU A 272 11.83 -2.72 -6.50
CA LEU A 272 10.92 -2.53 -5.38
C LEU A 272 11.23 -1.23 -4.64
N ASP A 273 10.24 -0.36 -4.49
CA ASP A 273 10.39 0.98 -3.91
C ASP A 273 9.21 1.40 -3.03
N HIS A 274 8.16 0.56 -2.91
CA HIS A 274 6.95 0.89 -2.18
C HIS A 274 6.41 -0.31 -1.41
N GLY A 275 6.15 -0.14 -0.10
CA GLY A 275 5.50 -1.12 0.75
C GLY A 275 3.98 -0.93 0.73
N VAL A 276 3.23 -2.00 0.49
CA VAL A 276 1.76 -2.03 0.47
C VAL A 276 1.26 -3.34 1.08
N THR A 277 -0.05 -3.51 1.26
CA THR A 277 -0.59 -4.71 1.91
C THR A 277 -1.57 -5.44 0.99
N ALA A 278 -1.28 -6.69 0.66
CA ALA A 278 -2.22 -7.58 -0.02
C ALA A 278 -3.30 -8.01 0.99
N VAL A 279 -4.54 -7.55 0.76
CA VAL A 279 -5.68 -7.79 1.65
C VAL A 279 -6.74 -8.70 1.02
N GLY A 280 -6.41 -9.31 -0.09
CA GLY A 280 -7.30 -10.26 -0.75
C GLY A 280 -6.90 -10.52 -2.21
N TYR A 281 -7.68 -11.37 -2.84
CA TYR A 281 -7.58 -11.67 -4.25
C TYR A 281 -8.93 -12.17 -4.78
N GLY A 282 -9.06 -12.16 -6.10
CA GLY A 282 -10.25 -12.66 -6.78
C GLY A 282 -10.07 -12.75 -8.28
N SER A 283 -11.17 -12.95 -8.98
CA SER A 283 -11.22 -13.00 -10.44
C SER A 283 -12.43 -12.22 -10.96
N GLU A 284 -12.25 -11.45 -12.01
CA GLU A 284 -13.32 -10.72 -12.70
C GLU A 284 -13.14 -10.88 -14.21
N THR A 285 -14.19 -11.35 -14.91
CA THR A 285 -14.14 -11.57 -16.36
C THR A 285 -12.92 -12.39 -16.82
N ALA A 286 -12.64 -13.50 -16.12
CA ALA A 286 -11.49 -14.37 -16.33
C ALA A 286 -10.12 -13.68 -16.19
N LYS A 287 -10.05 -12.64 -15.38
CA LYS A 287 -8.82 -11.93 -15.04
C LYS A 287 -8.61 -11.94 -13.53
N ASP A 288 -7.59 -12.65 -13.10
CA ASP A 288 -7.23 -12.75 -11.70
C ASP A 288 -6.55 -11.47 -11.21
N TYR A 289 -6.82 -11.10 -9.96
CA TYR A 289 -6.25 -9.90 -9.36
C TYR A 289 -5.94 -10.07 -7.88
N TRP A 290 -5.02 -9.27 -7.39
CA TRP A 290 -4.78 -8.97 -6.00
C TRP A 290 -5.57 -7.74 -5.60
N ILE A 291 -6.11 -7.72 -4.38
CA ILE A 291 -6.65 -6.52 -3.73
C ILE A 291 -5.54 -5.99 -2.83
N VAL A 292 -5.04 -4.80 -3.12
CA VAL A 292 -3.89 -4.22 -2.43
C VAL A 292 -4.29 -2.91 -1.77
N LYS A 293 -4.13 -2.83 -0.44
CA LYS A 293 -4.32 -1.61 0.36
C LYS A 293 -3.09 -0.73 0.21
N ASN A 294 -3.30 0.54 -0.14
CA ASN A 294 -2.26 1.56 -0.19
C ASN A 294 -2.40 2.54 0.99
N SER A 295 -1.44 3.44 1.15
CA SER A 295 -1.36 4.45 2.21
C SER A 295 -1.41 5.89 1.69
N TRP A 296 -2.21 6.15 0.62
CA TRP A 296 -2.27 7.45 -0.08
C TRP A 296 -3.67 8.07 -0.07
N ARG A 297 -4.39 7.94 1.05
CA ARG A 297 -5.79 8.39 1.23
C ARG A 297 -6.81 7.58 0.41
N PRO A 298 -8.08 7.60 0.81
CA PRO A 298 -9.19 7.01 0.04
C PRO A 298 -9.42 7.69 -1.32
N SER A 299 -8.87 8.89 -1.55
CA SER A 299 -9.03 9.61 -2.83
C SER A 299 -8.11 9.13 -3.95
N TRP A 300 -7.16 8.23 -3.68
CA TRP A 300 -6.34 7.56 -4.67
C TRP A 300 -6.94 6.20 -5.05
N GLY A 301 -6.84 5.82 -6.32
CA GLY A 301 -7.27 4.51 -6.80
C GLY A 301 -8.74 4.19 -6.54
N GLU A 302 -9.03 2.96 -6.19
CA GLU A 302 -10.35 2.46 -5.80
C GLU A 302 -10.54 2.61 -4.29
N ALA A 303 -10.91 3.81 -3.83
CA ALA A 303 -11.04 4.16 -2.41
C ALA A 303 -9.78 3.85 -1.57
N GLY A 304 -8.59 4.12 -2.14
CA GLY A 304 -7.30 3.89 -1.52
C GLY A 304 -6.69 2.51 -1.82
N TYR A 305 -7.39 1.69 -2.60
CA TYR A 305 -6.94 0.37 -3.02
C TYR A 305 -6.55 0.34 -4.50
N ILE A 306 -5.77 -0.67 -4.87
CA ILE A 306 -5.51 -1.03 -6.26
C ILE A 306 -5.77 -2.52 -6.46
N ARG A 307 -6.43 -2.87 -7.58
CA ARG A 307 -6.49 -4.26 -8.03
C ARG A 307 -5.36 -4.50 -9.02
N MET A 308 -4.40 -5.33 -8.66
CA MET A 308 -3.23 -5.62 -9.49
C MET A 308 -3.39 -6.99 -10.15
N ARG A 309 -3.04 -7.09 -11.45
CA ARG A 309 -3.13 -8.37 -12.19
C ARG A 309 -2.35 -9.47 -11.46
N ARG A 310 -3.00 -10.62 -11.19
CA ARG A 310 -2.43 -11.84 -10.64
C ARG A 310 -2.22 -12.89 -11.74
N ASN A 311 -1.44 -13.91 -11.45
CA ASN A 311 -1.13 -15.01 -12.37
C ASN A 311 -0.52 -14.50 -13.67
N VAL A 312 0.42 -13.56 -13.58
CA VAL A 312 1.19 -13.11 -14.74
C VAL A 312 2.30 -14.12 -15.06
N PRO A 313 2.78 -14.21 -16.33
CA PRO A 313 3.80 -15.21 -16.71
C PRO A 313 5.15 -15.06 -16.00
N ARG A 314 5.41 -13.91 -15.38
CA ARG A 314 6.66 -13.65 -14.64
C ARG A 314 6.55 -14.15 -13.21
N PRO A 315 7.50 -14.95 -12.70
CA PRO A 315 7.48 -15.45 -11.31
C PRO A 315 7.48 -14.34 -10.28
N THR A 316 8.04 -13.17 -10.61
CA THR A 316 8.04 -11.98 -9.75
C THR A 316 6.65 -11.41 -9.48
N GLY A 317 5.64 -11.86 -10.22
CA GLY A 317 4.31 -11.24 -10.19
C GLY A 317 4.28 -9.85 -10.84
N LYS A 318 3.11 -9.23 -10.84
CA LYS A 318 2.92 -7.88 -11.38
C LYS A 318 3.64 -6.85 -10.49
N CYS A 319 4.48 -5.99 -11.08
CA CYS A 319 5.30 -4.99 -10.40
C CYS A 319 6.21 -5.57 -9.29
N GLY A 320 6.57 -6.85 -9.38
CA GLY A 320 7.42 -7.49 -8.38
C GLY A 320 6.71 -7.94 -7.10
N ILE A 321 5.38 -7.93 -7.04
CA ILE A 321 4.59 -8.20 -5.83
C ILE A 321 4.92 -9.53 -5.12
N ALA A 322 5.42 -10.52 -5.85
CA ALA A 322 5.81 -11.82 -5.29
C ALA A 322 7.32 -11.91 -4.96
N MET A 323 8.08 -10.80 -5.02
CA MET A 323 9.52 -10.83 -4.79
C MET A 323 9.88 -10.68 -3.32
N ASP A 324 9.15 -9.83 -2.60
CA ASP A 324 9.39 -9.52 -1.20
C ASP A 324 8.04 -9.38 -0.50
N ALA A 325 7.66 -10.43 0.23
CA ALA A 325 6.40 -10.52 0.93
C ALA A 325 6.62 -11.17 2.29
N SER A 326 5.98 -10.63 3.32
CA SER A 326 6.09 -11.11 4.68
C SER A 326 4.82 -10.84 5.48
N TYR A 327 4.60 -11.58 6.54
CA TYR A 327 3.46 -11.38 7.41
C TYR A 327 3.78 -11.67 8.87
N PRO A 328 3.13 -10.96 9.82
CA PRO A 328 3.31 -11.21 11.25
C PRO A 328 2.57 -12.48 11.68
N VAL A 329 3.10 -13.14 12.71
CA VAL A 329 2.46 -14.29 13.36
C VAL A 329 1.96 -13.85 14.72
N LYS A 330 0.72 -14.21 15.07
CA LYS A 330 0.14 -14.05 16.39
C LYS A 330 -0.39 -15.40 16.86
N ASP A 331 0.34 -16.01 17.81
CA ASP A 331 -0.09 -17.27 18.40
C ASP A 331 -1.21 -17.00 19.40
N THR A 332 -2.37 -17.60 19.15
CA THR A 332 -3.50 -17.55 20.09
C THR A 332 -3.31 -18.52 21.27
N TYR A 333 -2.19 -19.24 21.31
CA TYR A 333 -1.88 -20.23 22.32
C TYR A 333 -1.15 -19.60 23.50
N HIS A 334 -1.89 -19.27 24.56
CA HIS A 334 -1.29 -19.13 25.90
C HIS A 334 -1.30 -20.50 26.57
N PRO A 335 -0.11 -21.07 26.92
CA PRO A 335 -0.05 -22.29 27.74
C PRO A 335 -0.53 -21.97 29.16
N GLY A 336 -1.83 -22.09 29.43
CA GLY A 336 -2.43 -21.83 30.75
C GLY A 336 -3.95 -21.72 30.74
N THR A 337 -4.58 -21.41 29.64
CA THR A 337 -6.04 -21.40 29.51
C THR A 337 -6.44 -22.24 28.30
N GLY A 338 -6.61 -23.53 28.53
CA GLY A 338 -6.90 -24.49 27.47
C GLY A 338 -8.06 -24.10 26.60
N THR A 339 -7.84 -24.09 25.33
CA THR A 339 -8.62 -24.86 24.33
C THR A 339 -8.09 -24.60 22.93
N ALA A 340 -7.89 -25.65 22.13
CA ALA A 340 -7.64 -25.65 20.70
C ALA A 340 -8.77 -25.01 19.86
N THR A 341 -9.68 -24.27 20.48
CA THR A 341 -10.94 -23.79 19.94
C THR A 341 -10.84 -22.49 19.15
N ALA A 342 -9.87 -21.60 19.43
CA ALA A 342 -9.76 -20.35 18.68
C ALA A 342 -9.22 -20.55 17.25
N ARG A 343 -8.34 -21.53 17.07
CA ARG A 343 -7.82 -21.94 15.76
C ARG A 343 -8.87 -22.61 14.88
N ALA A 344 -9.72 -23.43 15.48
CA ALA A 344 -10.90 -24.01 14.83
C ALA A 344 -11.92 -22.91 14.48
N ALA A 345 -12.12 -21.90 15.33
CA ALA A 345 -13.05 -20.82 15.09
C ALA A 345 -12.63 -19.91 13.91
N ALA A 346 -11.36 -19.56 13.76
CA ALA A 346 -10.90 -18.80 12.60
C ALA A 346 -11.01 -19.61 11.31
N MET A 347 -10.66 -20.89 11.33
CA MET A 347 -10.90 -21.78 10.18
C MET A 347 -12.38 -22.08 9.96
N ASP A 348 -13.19 -22.12 11.00
CA ASP A 348 -14.66 -22.34 10.88
C ASP A 348 -15.36 -21.07 10.38
N VAL A 349 -14.89 -19.86 10.73
CA VAL A 349 -15.36 -18.60 10.12
C VAL A 349 -15.01 -18.57 8.63
N ILE A 350 -13.80 -18.97 8.26
CA ILE A 350 -13.42 -19.12 6.84
C ILE A 350 -14.30 -20.17 6.15
N LYS A 351 -14.57 -21.30 6.77
CA LYS A 351 -15.46 -22.33 6.23
C LYS A 351 -16.94 -21.92 6.19
N MET A 352 -17.43 -21.17 7.19
CA MET A 352 -18.81 -20.65 7.21
C MET A 352 -19.05 -19.56 6.16
N VAL A 353 -18.03 -18.80 5.80
CA VAL A 353 -18.11 -17.75 4.74
C VAL A 353 -17.94 -18.36 3.34
N LEU A 354 -17.35 -19.56 3.24
CA LEU A 354 -17.11 -20.28 1.98
C LEU A 354 -18.17 -21.38 1.70
N ALA A 355 -19.15 -21.58 2.59
CA ALA A 355 -20.30 -22.47 2.41
C ALA A 355 -21.54 -21.68 1.98
#